data_4ed51d34d447ce04257bc11eb83ad92a
#
_entry.id   4ed51d34d447ce04257bc11eb83ad92a
#
_cell.length_a   1.000
_cell.length_b   1.000
_cell.length_c   1.000
_cell.angle_alpha   90.00
_cell.angle_beta   90.00
_cell.angle_gamma   90.00
#
_symmetry.space_group_name_H-M   'P 1'
#
loop_
_entity.id
_entity.type
_entity.pdbx_description
1 polymer ?
#
loop_
_entity_poly.entity_id
_entity_poly.type
_entity_poly.pdbx_seq_one_letter_code
_entity_poly.pdbx_strand_id
1 'polypeptide(L)'
;MIMKRVLFTILCIVVAGIASAQYINRVFDYKPAPGQFINVSPWGTPAAIDGVIGGVYGNMTLGAFGGYVVFGFEAPVENDPQNPFGVDFTIFGNAYSNWSEPAAVFVMKDENGNGLPDDSWYQLAGSDHFFSSTKINNEITWENPGGESALDIPWSDNFGNSGLLEVNEFHLQSWYPSQEFFPEIDPLEYMLSGTFIDTKIDTSSQGIVKSYVRTFGYADNHARGVGDHLIPDNPYTSEIENSGGDAFDISWAINDLGEYVDIDQIDFVKVQSASMGSAGWLGELSTEICGAADVAPDPQLKGEDKVLVMKDLPLVLKSSSLQLESAFFIDGRVVPDARFDYAVSSDIAYVDEKSVLHVEESGILSITATLASNPQYTCTQECVVELSTGIEMASDDPTFSVFPVPATDFVNVKSVRPGIYHFFTGNGQICLSGELETSVQQIDVSHLTPGFYFLSVIYSDGKQIRKFMIQ
;
A
#
# COMPACT_ATOMS: atom_id res chain seq x y z
N MET A 1 -36.96 19.40 75.44
CA MET A 1 -37.43 19.33 74.09
C MET A 1 -36.19 19.12 73.23
N ILE A 2 -35.85 17.86 72.89
CA ILE A 2 -34.63 17.46 72.21
C ILE A 2 -34.98 17.22 70.74
N MET A 3 -34.45 18.07 69.85
CA MET A 3 -34.65 18.01 68.43
C MET A 3 -33.60 17.01 67.82
N LYS A 4 -34.05 15.84 67.39
CA LYS A 4 -33.24 14.87 66.71
C LYS A 4 -33.02 15.38 65.28
N ARG A 5 -31.79 15.69 64.93
CA ARG A 5 -31.33 15.88 63.51
C ARG A 5 -31.18 14.50 62.88
N VAL A 6 -31.98 14.21 61.85
CA VAL A 6 -31.82 13.05 61.01
C VAL A 6 -30.84 13.46 59.89
N LEU A 7 -29.66 12.84 59.84
CA LEU A 7 -28.67 13.00 58.80
C LEU A 7 -29.03 12.02 57.70
N PHE A 8 -29.50 12.52 56.56
CA PHE A 8 -29.69 11.72 55.34
C PHE A 8 -28.34 11.63 54.62
N THR A 9 -27.69 10.48 54.68
CA THR A 9 -26.51 10.18 53.87
C THR A 9 -27.00 9.61 52.54
N ILE A 10 -26.88 10.39 51.46
CA ILE A 10 -27.11 9.90 50.11
C ILE A 10 -25.84 9.12 49.71
N LEU A 11 -25.96 7.80 49.62
CA LEU A 11 -24.94 6.92 49.11
C LEU A 11 -25.06 6.96 47.55
N CYS A 12 -24.25 7.76 46.90
CA CYS A 12 -24.06 7.64 45.45
C CYS A 12 -23.31 6.33 45.17
N ILE A 13 -24.04 5.32 44.75
CA ILE A 13 -23.45 4.12 44.17
C ILE A 13 -23.02 4.54 42.74
N VAL A 14 -21.74 4.82 42.57
CA VAL A 14 -21.12 4.85 41.24
C VAL A 14 -21.06 3.39 40.80
N VAL A 15 -22.00 2.98 39.99
CA VAL A 15 -21.89 1.74 39.22
C VAL A 15 -20.83 2.06 38.18
N ALA A 16 -19.58 1.72 38.46
CA ALA A 16 -18.59 1.57 37.39
C ALA A 16 -19.08 0.38 36.53
N GLY A 17 -19.78 0.69 35.46
CA GLY A 17 -20.04 -0.28 34.40
C GLY A 17 -18.69 -0.76 33.94
N ILE A 18 -18.42 -2.06 34.05
CA ILE A 18 -17.37 -2.69 33.30
C ILE A 18 -17.84 -2.53 31.85
N ALA A 19 -17.25 -1.59 31.10
CA ALA A 19 -17.49 -1.48 29.68
C ALA A 19 -17.03 -2.81 29.09
N SER A 20 -17.97 -3.64 28.66
CA SER A 20 -17.68 -4.83 27.89
C SER A 20 -17.37 -4.34 26.48
N ALA A 21 -16.25 -4.73 25.91
CA ALA A 21 -15.95 -4.40 24.51
C ALA A 21 -17.12 -4.83 23.62
N GLN A 22 -17.56 -3.92 22.75
CA GLN A 22 -18.55 -4.21 21.74
C GLN A 22 -17.84 -4.74 20.49
N TYR A 23 -18.29 -5.86 19.96
CA TYR A 23 -17.81 -6.39 18.68
C TYR A 23 -18.71 -5.92 17.55
N ILE A 24 -18.27 -6.16 16.31
CA ILE A 24 -19.13 -6.02 15.14
C ILE A 24 -20.46 -6.72 15.43
N ASN A 25 -21.55 -5.96 15.33
CA ASN A 25 -22.90 -6.46 15.51
C ASN A 25 -23.54 -6.82 14.16
N ARG A 26 -23.26 -6.04 13.14
CA ARG A 26 -23.84 -6.17 11.81
C ARG A 26 -22.87 -5.78 10.72
N VAL A 27 -22.86 -6.54 9.63
CA VAL A 27 -22.28 -6.16 8.34
C VAL A 27 -23.40 -5.65 7.43
N PHE A 28 -23.20 -4.46 6.85
CA PHE A 28 -24.16 -3.78 5.99
C PHE A 28 -23.88 -4.02 4.51
N ASP A 29 -22.59 -4.08 4.16
CA ASP A 29 -22.14 -4.32 2.79
C ASP A 29 -20.81 -5.08 2.79
N TYR A 30 -20.64 -5.98 1.83
CA TYR A 30 -19.39 -6.68 1.59
C TYR A 30 -19.22 -6.84 0.08
N LYS A 31 -18.31 -6.07 -0.50
CA LYS A 31 -18.02 -6.07 -1.93
C LYS A 31 -16.53 -6.30 -2.15
N PRO A 32 -16.11 -7.53 -2.40
CA PRO A 32 -14.70 -7.84 -2.60
C PRO A 32 -14.19 -7.34 -3.95
N ALA A 33 -12.90 -7.03 -4.02
CA ALA A 33 -12.15 -6.99 -5.27
C ALA A 33 -11.73 -8.41 -5.67
N PRO A 34 -11.24 -8.63 -6.90
CA PRO A 34 -10.65 -9.92 -7.28
C PRO A 34 -9.51 -10.31 -6.36
N GLY A 35 -9.35 -11.63 -6.09
CA GLY A 35 -8.30 -12.10 -5.20
C GLY A 35 -8.22 -13.61 -5.04
N GLN A 36 -7.08 -14.11 -4.56
CA GLN A 36 -6.79 -15.53 -4.48
C GLN A 36 -7.71 -16.33 -3.56
N PHE A 37 -8.31 -15.68 -2.55
CA PHE A 37 -9.26 -16.33 -1.65
C PHE A 37 -10.72 -16.03 -2.00
N ILE A 38 -10.98 -15.19 -3.00
CA ILE A 38 -12.33 -14.90 -3.47
C ILE A 38 -12.97 -16.15 -4.07
N ASN A 39 -14.27 -16.34 -3.82
CA ASN A 39 -15.04 -17.55 -4.13
C ASN A 39 -14.63 -18.80 -3.30
N VAL A 40 -13.75 -18.65 -2.32
CA VAL A 40 -13.36 -19.74 -1.41
C VAL A 40 -14.13 -19.61 -0.11
N SER A 41 -15.03 -20.57 0.17
CA SER A 41 -15.81 -20.56 1.42
C SER A 41 -14.97 -21.04 2.62
N PRO A 42 -15.14 -20.42 3.80
CA PRO A 42 -16.02 -19.29 4.08
C PRO A 42 -15.40 -17.91 3.74
N TRP A 43 -14.12 -17.80 3.54
CA TRP A 43 -13.31 -16.57 3.62
C TRP A 43 -13.65 -15.51 2.57
N GLY A 44 -13.78 -15.92 1.31
CA GLY A 44 -14.07 -15.03 0.18
C GLY A 44 -15.45 -15.22 -0.39
N THR A 45 -16.44 -15.49 0.45
CA THR A 45 -17.88 -15.59 0.13
C THR A 45 -18.70 -14.87 1.19
N PRO A 46 -19.99 -14.58 0.98
CA PRO A 46 -20.84 -13.98 2.01
C PRO A 46 -20.90 -14.74 3.33
N ALA A 47 -20.53 -16.02 3.36
CA ALA A 47 -20.44 -16.81 4.59
C ALA A 47 -19.36 -16.29 5.57
N ALA A 48 -18.40 -15.50 5.11
CA ALA A 48 -17.40 -14.86 5.95
C ALA A 48 -18.01 -13.83 6.94
N ILE A 49 -19.18 -13.28 6.61
CA ILE A 49 -19.89 -12.30 7.45
C ILE A 49 -20.16 -12.85 8.85
N ASP A 50 -20.62 -14.09 8.94
CA ASP A 50 -20.90 -14.71 10.25
C ASP A 50 -19.64 -14.86 11.11
N GLY A 51 -18.46 -14.96 10.49
CA GLY A 51 -17.18 -15.13 11.17
C GLY A 51 -16.66 -13.87 11.84
N VAL A 52 -17.00 -12.68 11.34
CA VAL A 52 -16.52 -11.40 11.87
C VAL A 52 -17.47 -10.76 12.88
N ILE A 53 -18.71 -11.25 12.98
CA ILE A 53 -19.72 -10.76 13.92
C ILE A 53 -19.49 -11.37 15.30
N GLY A 54 -19.52 -10.54 16.33
CA GLY A 54 -19.52 -10.96 17.75
C GLY A 54 -18.20 -11.48 18.26
N GLY A 55 -17.10 -11.25 17.55
CA GLY A 55 -15.75 -11.66 17.97
C GLY A 55 -14.64 -11.15 17.04
N VAL A 56 -13.43 -11.68 17.24
CA VAL A 56 -12.21 -11.24 16.54
C VAL A 56 -11.46 -12.41 15.90
N TYR A 57 -12.17 -13.48 15.59
CA TYR A 57 -11.57 -14.74 15.09
C TYR A 57 -12.09 -15.11 13.69
N GLY A 58 -12.75 -14.18 13.02
CA GLY A 58 -13.12 -14.33 11.61
C GLY A 58 -11.89 -14.35 10.69
N ASN A 59 -12.14 -14.48 9.44
CA ASN A 59 -11.15 -14.29 8.37
C ASN A 59 -11.91 -14.00 7.07
N MET A 60 -12.31 -12.73 6.89
CA MET A 60 -12.98 -12.25 5.70
C MET A 60 -11.95 -11.58 4.79
N THR A 61 -11.73 -12.12 3.59
CA THR A 61 -10.85 -11.51 2.61
C THR A 61 -11.58 -10.43 1.81
N LEU A 62 -10.94 -9.28 1.62
CA LEU A 62 -11.46 -8.18 0.81
C LEU A 62 -10.96 -8.23 -0.64
N GLY A 63 -9.95 -9.07 -0.92
CA GLY A 63 -9.28 -9.13 -2.22
C GLY A 63 -8.33 -7.94 -2.42
N ALA A 64 -7.94 -7.71 -3.68
CA ALA A 64 -7.04 -6.65 -4.08
C ALA A 64 -7.63 -5.25 -3.84
N PHE A 65 -6.98 -4.20 -4.39
CA PHE A 65 -7.38 -2.81 -4.18
C PHE A 65 -8.86 -2.55 -4.43
N GLY A 66 -9.45 -1.82 -3.50
CA GLY A 66 -10.82 -1.31 -3.57
C GLY A 66 -11.87 -2.23 -2.97
N GLY A 67 -11.59 -3.53 -2.76
CA GLY A 67 -12.52 -4.42 -2.07
C GLY A 67 -12.77 -3.96 -0.64
N TYR A 68 -14.03 -4.04 -0.16
CA TYR A 68 -14.38 -3.45 1.13
C TYR A 68 -15.46 -4.22 1.88
N VAL A 69 -15.54 -3.93 3.18
CA VAL A 69 -16.64 -4.29 4.07
C VAL A 69 -17.12 -3.05 4.83
N VAL A 70 -18.44 -2.96 5.04
CA VAL A 70 -19.09 -1.95 5.90
C VAL A 70 -19.76 -2.64 7.07
N PHE A 71 -19.44 -2.23 8.28
CA PHE A 71 -20.00 -2.80 9.49
C PHE A 71 -20.34 -1.73 10.54
N GLY A 72 -21.05 -2.12 11.57
CA GLY A 72 -21.36 -1.29 12.73
C GLY A 72 -21.39 -2.10 14.02
N PHE A 73 -21.48 -1.40 15.13
CA PHE A 73 -21.54 -1.92 16.48
C PHE A 73 -23.00 -1.88 17.02
N GLU A 74 -23.26 -2.39 18.22
CA GLU A 74 -24.59 -2.35 18.83
C GLU A 74 -24.97 -0.92 19.26
N ALA A 75 -23.98 -0.13 19.69
CA ALA A 75 -24.11 1.29 19.98
C ALA A 75 -23.05 2.06 19.20
N PRO A 76 -23.22 3.38 19.00
CA PRO A 76 -22.18 4.22 18.43
C PRO A 76 -20.88 4.13 19.22
N VAL A 77 -19.73 4.22 18.53
CA VAL A 77 -18.42 4.39 19.17
C VAL A 77 -18.18 5.86 19.39
N GLU A 78 -17.96 6.25 20.65
CA GLU A 78 -17.68 7.64 21.03
C GLU A 78 -16.22 8.00 20.73
N ASN A 79 -15.97 9.21 20.24
CA ASN A 79 -14.66 9.81 20.17
C ASN A 79 -14.30 10.35 21.57
N ASP A 80 -13.55 9.57 22.35
CA ASP A 80 -13.18 9.94 23.73
C ASP A 80 -11.71 10.44 23.80
N PRO A 81 -11.49 11.75 23.89
CA PRO A 81 -10.14 12.32 23.95
C PRO A 81 -9.40 11.97 25.25
N GLN A 82 -10.03 11.28 26.22
CA GLN A 82 -9.38 10.80 27.44
C GLN A 82 -8.80 9.39 27.28
N ASN A 83 -9.13 8.71 26.21
CA ASN A 83 -8.53 7.43 25.88
C ASN A 83 -7.01 7.58 25.64
N PRO A 84 -6.18 6.65 26.09
CA PRO A 84 -4.76 6.65 25.76
C PRO A 84 -4.54 6.72 24.25
N PHE A 85 -3.72 7.68 23.80
CA PHE A 85 -3.44 7.97 22.40
C PHE A 85 -4.68 8.28 21.54
N GLY A 86 -5.83 8.63 22.17
CA GLY A 86 -7.10 8.87 21.48
C GLY A 86 -7.75 7.63 20.89
N VAL A 87 -7.33 6.42 21.24
CA VAL A 87 -7.82 5.19 20.62
C VAL A 87 -9.25 4.90 21.02
N ASP A 88 -10.18 4.84 20.04
CA ASP A 88 -11.60 4.58 20.25
C ASP A 88 -12.03 3.17 19.86
N PHE A 89 -11.43 2.59 18.83
CA PHE A 89 -11.72 1.23 18.38
C PHE A 89 -10.51 0.55 17.76
N THR A 90 -10.61 -0.77 17.58
CA THR A 90 -9.54 -1.59 17.03
C THR A 90 -10.10 -2.53 15.97
N ILE A 91 -9.39 -2.67 14.86
CA ILE A 91 -9.66 -3.64 13.80
C ILE A 91 -8.62 -4.75 13.88
N PHE A 92 -9.08 -5.99 13.76
CA PHE A 92 -8.24 -7.18 13.83
C PHE A 92 -8.14 -7.79 12.45
N GLY A 93 -6.92 -7.85 11.94
CA GLY A 93 -6.54 -8.53 10.71
C GLY A 93 -5.81 -9.85 10.97
N ASN A 94 -5.18 -10.39 9.92
CA ASN A 94 -4.33 -11.57 10.01
C ASN A 94 -2.85 -11.27 9.74
N ALA A 95 -2.47 -9.98 9.67
CA ALA A 95 -1.10 -9.55 9.51
C ALA A 95 -0.15 -10.25 10.48
N TYR A 96 1.09 -10.49 10.06
CA TYR A 96 2.15 -11.04 10.90
C TYR A 96 3.49 -10.36 10.61
N SER A 97 4.51 -10.69 11.37
CA SER A 97 5.81 -10.02 11.30
C SER A 97 6.34 -9.97 9.86
N ASN A 98 6.60 -8.78 9.35
CA ASN A 98 7.00 -8.48 7.96
C ASN A 98 5.96 -8.86 6.88
N TRP A 99 4.69 -8.95 7.25
CA TRP A 99 3.60 -9.17 6.31
C TRP A 99 2.41 -8.30 6.68
N SER A 100 2.27 -7.19 5.96
CA SER A 100 1.19 -6.21 6.09
C SER A 100 0.42 -6.14 4.79
N GLU A 101 -0.92 -6.12 4.87
CA GLU A 101 -1.84 -6.02 3.73
C GLU A 101 -2.80 -4.85 3.96
N PRO A 102 -2.26 -3.61 3.99
CA PRO A 102 -2.91 -2.49 4.63
C PRO A 102 -4.18 -2.04 3.92
N ALA A 103 -5.21 -1.77 4.74
CA ALA A 103 -6.49 -1.21 4.32
C ALA A 103 -6.72 0.19 4.88
N ALA A 104 -7.27 1.05 4.05
CA ALA A 104 -7.78 2.35 4.48
C ALA A 104 -9.09 2.18 5.27
N VAL A 105 -9.29 3.00 6.30
CA VAL A 105 -10.46 2.96 7.16
C VAL A 105 -11.24 4.26 7.01
N PHE A 106 -12.55 4.13 6.86
CA PHE A 106 -13.49 5.23 6.76
C PHE A 106 -14.56 5.07 7.85
N VAL A 107 -15.03 6.18 8.36
CA VAL A 107 -16.04 6.23 9.39
C VAL A 107 -17.21 7.12 8.98
N MET A 108 -18.40 6.83 9.53
CA MET A 108 -19.61 7.59 9.26
C MET A 108 -20.45 7.67 10.54
N LYS A 109 -21.00 8.84 10.79
CA LYS A 109 -22.06 9.06 11.78
C LYS A 109 -23.42 8.94 11.07
N ASP A 110 -24.37 8.28 11.71
CA ASP A 110 -25.78 8.25 11.27
C ASP A 110 -26.45 9.59 11.60
N GLU A 111 -26.26 10.58 10.72
CA GLU A 111 -26.78 11.94 10.93
C GLU A 111 -28.31 12.01 10.81
N ASN A 112 -28.89 11.16 9.96
CA ASN A 112 -30.33 11.15 9.70
C ASN A 112 -31.10 10.18 10.60
N GLY A 113 -30.43 9.33 11.39
CA GLY A 113 -31.01 8.43 12.39
C GLY A 113 -31.79 7.26 11.80
N ASN A 114 -31.46 6.84 10.56
CA ASN A 114 -32.18 5.77 9.89
C ASN A 114 -31.56 4.36 10.06
N GLY A 115 -30.36 4.28 10.66
CA GLY A 115 -29.63 3.04 10.89
C GLY A 115 -29.02 2.44 9.64
N LEU A 116 -28.77 3.25 8.60
CA LEU A 116 -28.16 2.86 7.32
C LEU A 116 -26.91 3.68 7.02
N PRO A 117 -25.89 3.09 6.38
CA PRO A 117 -24.64 3.78 6.03
C PRO A 117 -24.79 4.62 4.75
N ASP A 118 -25.71 5.60 4.76
CA ASP A 118 -26.06 6.44 3.60
C ASP A 118 -25.81 7.94 3.83
N ASP A 119 -25.09 8.28 4.90
CA ASP A 119 -24.61 9.65 5.20
C ASP A 119 -23.16 9.87 4.69
N SER A 120 -22.47 10.89 5.20
CA SER A 120 -21.12 11.25 4.75
C SER A 120 -20.05 10.34 5.33
N TRP A 121 -19.20 9.80 4.48
CA TRP A 121 -18.00 9.07 4.86
C TRP A 121 -16.82 10.02 5.07
N TYR A 122 -16.02 9.77 6.10
CA TYR A 122 -14.76 10.44 6.38
C TYR A 122 -13.64 9.41 6.50
N GLN A 123 -12.51 9.64 5.84
CA GLN A 123 -11.37 8.75 5.94
C GLN A 123 -10.59 9.05 7.22
N LEU A 124 -10.16 8.02 7.95
CA LEU A 124 -9.14 8.16 8.98
C LEU A 124 -7.78 8.25 8.31
N ALA A 125 -7.13 9.42 8.39
CA ALA A 125 -5.87 9.65 7.69
C ALA A 125 -4.72 8.90 8.38
N GLY A 126 -4.22 7.85 7.73
CA GLY A 126 -3.04 7.12 8.18
C GLY A 126 -1.73 7.84 7.87
N SER A 127 -0.63 7.25 8.31
CA SER A 127 0.73 7.81 8.22
C SER A 127 1.19 8.19 6.82
N ASP A 128 0.69 7.48 5.79
CA ASP A 128 1.10 7.65 4.40
C ASP A 128 0.16 8.56 3.59
N HIS A 129 -0.96 8.98 4.22
CA HIS A 129 -2.03 9.72 3.52
C HIS A 129 -1.53 11.01 2.83
N PHE A 130 -0.55 11.69 3.43
CA PHE A 130 -0.06 13.00 2.98
C PHE A 130 1.14 12.91 2.04
N PHE A 131 1.61 11.73 1.67
CA PHE A 131 2.70 11.56 0.71
C PHE A 131 2.21 11.62 -0.74
N SER A 132 3.08 12.09 -1.63
CA SER A 132 2.77 12.25 -3.06
C SER A 132 2.49 10.93 -3.79
N SER A 133 2.86 9.79 -3.22
CA SER A 133 2.55 8.45 -3.75
C SER A 133 1.11 8.00 -3.47
N THR A 134 0.45 8.58 -2.47
CA THR A 134 -0.93 8.28 -2.15
C THR A 134 -1.86 8.89 -3.18
N LYS A 135 -2.77 8.08 -3.72
CA LYS A 135 -3.77 8.50 -4.71
C LYS A 135 -5.14 8.47 -4.07
N ILE A 136 -5.66 9.65 -3.75
CA ILE A 136 -7.02 9.81 -3.23
C ILE A 136 -7.99 9.69 -4.42
N ASN A 137 -9.16 9.08 -4.19
CA ASN A 137 -10.16 8.82 -5.24
C ASN A 137 -9.57 8.06 -6.44
N ASN A 138 -8.75 7.06 -6.17
CA ASN A 138 -8.30 6.13 -7.20
C ASN A 138 -9.47 5.23 -7.58
N GLU A 139 -9.90 5.32 -8.84
CA GLU A 139 -10.93 4.45 -9.40
C GLU A 139 -10.27 3.36 -10.22
N ILE A 140 -10.54 2.11 -9.87
CA ILE A 140 -10.05 0.95 -10.62
C ILE A 140 -11.22 0.20 -11.25
N THR A 141 -11.07 -0.17 -12.52
CA THR A 141 -11.96 -1.07 -13.21
C THR A 141 -11.30 -2.43 -13.32
N TRP A 142 -11.97 -3.45 -12.80
CA TRP A 142 -11.60 -4.86 -12.89
C TRP A 142 -12.37 -5.53 -14.02
N GLU A 143 -11.67 -6.14 -14.96
CA GLU A 143 -12.29 -6.85 -16.11
C GLU A 143 -12.26 -8.36 -15.87
N ASN A 144 -13.39 -9.03 -16.06
CA ASN A 144 -13.47 -10.47 -15.92
C ASN A 144 -12.82 -11.18 -17.12
N PRO A 145 -11.74 -11.94 -16.93
CA PRO A 145 -11.13 -12.70 -18.02
C PRO A 145 -11.99 -13.86 -18.52
N GLY A 146 -13.08 -14.19 -17.80
CA GLY A 146 -14.00 -15.29 -18.10
C GLY A 146 -13.50 -16.64 -17.61
N GLY A 147 -14.41 -17.62 -17.58
CA GLY A 147 -14.11 -18.99 -17.15
C GLY A 147 -14.24 -19.21 -15.64
N GLU A 148 -14.07 -20.47 -15.22
CA GLU A 148 -14.18 -20.90 -13.81
C GLU A 148 -12.82 -21.11 -13.13
N SER A 149 -11.74 -21.05 -13.88
CA SER A 149 -10.36 -21.23 -13.39
C SER A 149 -9.66 -19.90 -13.20
N ALA A 150 -8.58 -19.93 -12.42
CA ALA A 150 -7.70 -18.78 -12.23
C ALA A 150 -7.11 -18.35 -13.57
N LEU A 151 -7.33 -17.10 -13.92
CA LEU A 151 -6.74 -16.38 -15.06
C LEU A 151 -6.35 -15.00 -14.59
N ASP A 152 -5.26 -14.45 -15.13
CA ASP A 152 -4.84 -13.09 -14.84
C ASP A 152 -5.95 -12.09 -15.13
N ILE A 153 -6.22 -11.18 -14.18
CA ILE A 153 -7.36 -10.28 -14.25
C ILE A 153 -6.87 -8.90 -14.72
N PRO A 154 -7.33 -8.43 -15.89
CA PRO A 154 -7.02 -7.11 -16.37
C PRO A 154 -7.63 -6.03 -15.49
N TRP A 155 -6.90 -4.92 -15.35
CA TRP A 155 -7.39 -3.73 -14.67
C TRP A 155 -6.91 -2.45 -15.34
N SER A 156 -7.67 -1.37 -15.14
CA SER A 156 -7.28 0.00 -15.49
C SER A 156 -7.73 0.98 -14.41
N ASP A 157 -7.02 2.13 -14.26
CA ASP A 157 -7.37 3.16 -13.29
C ASP A 157 -7.62 4.52 -13.95
N ASN A 158 -8.24 5.44 -13.19
CA ASN A 158 -8.53 6.81 -13.63
C ASN A 158 -7.28 7.70 -13.76
N PHE A 159 -6.10 7.23 -13.35
CA PHE A 159 -4.81 7.89 -13.55
C PHE A 159 -4.12 7.48 -14.87
N GLY A 160 -4.75 6.58 -15.64
CA GLY A 160 -4.24 6.09 -16.93
C GLY A 160 -3.28 4.92 -16.82
N ASN A 161 -3.20 4.27 -15.67
CA ASN A 161 -2.45 3.03 -15.51
C ASN A 161 -3.34 1.83 -15.86
N SER A 162 -2.72 0.75 -16.29
CA SER A 162 -3.37 -0.54 -16.53
C SER A 162 -2.36 -1.67 -16.30
N GLY A 163 -2.87 -2.87 -16.04
CA GLY A 163 -2.03 -4.03 -15.79
C GLY A 163 -2.85 -5.31 -15.63
N LEU A 164 -2.20 -6.30 -15.04
CA LEU A 164 -2.80 -7.59 -14.70
C LEU A 164 -2.64 -7.84 -13.20
N LEU A 165 -3.69 -8.35 -12.57
CA LEU A 165 -3.58 -9.05 -11.30
C LEU A 165 -3.17 -10.48 -11.65
N GLU A 166 -1.90 -10.79 -11.45
CA GLU A 166 -1.34 -12.08 -11.80
C GLU A 166 -1.79 -13.16 -10.82
N VAL A 167 -2.32 -14.28 -11.33
CA VAL A 167 -2.73 -15.40 -10.50
C VAL A 167 -1.55 -16.31 -10.17
N ASN A 168 -1.62 -17.00 -9.03
CA ASN A 168 -0.63 -18.00 -8.64
C ASN A 168 -1.11 -19.43 -8.97
N GLU A 169 -0.21 -20.41 -8.84
CA GLU A 169 -0.48 -21.82 -9.13
C GLU A 169 -1.18 -22.58 -7.98
N PHE A 170 -1.44 -21.91 -6.85
CA PHE A 170 -1.96 -22.54 -5.64
C PHE A 170 -3.48 -22.40 -5.52
N HIS A 171 -4.07 -21.33 -6.08
CA HIS A 171 -5.47 -20.99 -6.01
C HIS A 171 -6.08 -21.03 -7.41
N LEU A 172 -6.67 -22.19 -7.76
CA LEU A 172 -7.07 -22.53 -9.13
C LEU A 172 -8.48 -22.10 -9.52
N GLN A 173 -9.32 -21.67 -8.59
CA GLN A 173 -10.64 -21.12 -8.86
C GLN A 173 -10.54 -19.72 -9.50
N SER A 174 -11.63 -19.24 -10.11
CA SER A 174 -11.68 -17.85 -10.55
C SER A 174 -11.44 -16.88 -9.38
N TRP A 175 -10.56 -15.91 -9.57
CA TRP A 175 -10.32 -14.85 -8.61
C TRP A 175 -11.31 -13.68 -8.77
N TYR A 176 -11.99 -13.60 -9.91
CA TYR A 176 -13.06 -12.63 -10.11
C TYR A 176 -14.31 -13.06 -9.33
N PRO A 177 -14.98 -12.17 -8.57
CA PRO A 177 -16.18 -12.51 -7.80
C PRO A 177 -17.25 -13.15 -8.67
N SER A 178 -17.72 -14.34 -8.27
CA SER A 178 -18.68 -15.10 -9.06
C SER A 178 -20.11 -14.64 -8.83
N GLN A 179 -20.95 -14.78 -9.84
CA GLN A 179 -22.39 -14.48 -9.75
C GLN A 179 -23.15 -15.40 -8.77
N GLU A 180 -22.57 -16.54 -8.41
CA GLU A 180 -23.12 -17.44 -7.39
C GLU A 180 -23.10 -16.80 -6.01
N PHE A 181 -22.00 -16.11 -5.67
CA PHE A 181 -21.81 -15.53 -4.34
C PHE A 181 -22.07 -14.03 -4.31
N PHE A 182 -21.83 -13.33 -5.42
CA PHE A 182 -21.92 -11.87 -5.53
C PHE A 182 -22.76 -11.47 -6.75
N PRO A 183 -24.08 -11.73 -6.72
CA PRO A 183 -24.96 -11.47 -7.87
C PRO A 183 -25.11 -9.98 -8.22
N GLU A 184 -24.75 -9.08 -7.31
CA GLU A 184 -24.77 -7.63 -7.51
C GLU A 184 -23.53 -7.09 -8.24
N ILE A 185 -22.45 -7.87 -8.34
CA ILE A 185 -21.24 -7.51 -9.10
C ILE A 185 -21.47 -7.84 -10.58
N ASP A 186 -21.17 -6.87 -11.46
CA ASP A 186 -21.29 -7.11 -12.91
C ASP A 186 -20.37 -8.27 -13.35
N PRO A 187 -20.90 -9.26 -14.11
CA PRO A 187 -20.13 -10.41 -14.53
C PRO A 187 -19.05 -10.12 -15.57
N LEU A 188 -19.00 -8.93 -16.17
CA LEU A 188 -18.02 -8.57 -17.20
C LEU A 188 -16.93 -7.66 -16.64
N GLU A 189 -17.34 -6.61 -15.94
CA GLU A 189 -16.43 -5.62 -15.34
C GLU A 189 -17.12 -4.91 -14.20
N TYR A 190 -16.36 -4.41 -13.24
CA TYR A 190 -16.88 -3.50 -12.22
C TYR A 190 -15.82 -2.55 -11.69
N MET A 191 -16.30 -1.41 -11.23
CA MET A 191 -15.44 -0.35 -10.72
C MET A 191 -15.51 -0.28 -9.19
N LEU A 192 -14.35 -0.07 -8.59
CA LEU A 192 -14.19 0.25 -7.18
C LEU A 192 -13.37 1.54 -7.06
N SER A 193 -13.68 2.34 -6.05
CA SER A 193 -12.94 3.59 -5.77
C SER A 193 -12.50 3.65 -4.33
N GLY A 194 -11.34 4.25 -4.07
CA GLY A 194 -10.79 4.37 -2.73
C GLY A 194 -9.47 5.14 -2.68
N THR A 195 -8.80 5.07 -1.55
CA THR A 195 -7.47 5.64 -1.39
C THR A 195 -6.42 4.56 -1.62
N PHE A 196 -5.60 4.74 -2.65
CA PHE A 196 -4.46 3.88 -2.93
C PHE A 196 -3.24 4.37 -2.16
N ILE A 197 -2.55 3.45 -1.50
CA ILE A 197 -1.24 3.67 -0.89
C ILE A 197 -0.19 2.80 -1.55
N ASP A 198 1.00 3.36 -1.74
CA ASP A 198 2.14 2.60 -2.25
C ASP A 198 2.72 1.73 -1.13
N THR A 199 2.81 0.43 -1.36
CA THR A 199 3.32 -0.53 -0.38
C THR A 199 4.70 -1.03 -0.77
N LYS A 200 5.62 -1.04 0.20
CA LYS A 200 6.96 -1.58 -0.01
C LYS A 200 6.96 -3.09 0.14
N ILE A 201 7.22 -3.80 -0.96
CA ILE A 201 7.28 -5.26 -1.00
C ILE A 201 8.68 -5.69 -1.38
N ASP A 202 9.27 -6.60 -0.61
CA ASP A 202 10.59 -7.16 -0.86
C ASP A 202 10.48 -8.64 -1.27
N THR A 203 10.74 -8.90 -2.54
CA THR A 203 10.82 -10.24 -3.13
C THR A 203 12.27 -10.64 -3.46
N SER A 204 13.26 -9.88 -3.02
CA SER A 204 14.68 -10.07 -3.38
C SER A 204 15.31 -11.35 -2.80
N SER A 205 14.78 -11.83 -1.67
CA SER A 205 15.27 -13.05 -1.04
C SER A 205 14.52 -14.26 -1.54
N GLN A 206 15.23 -15.26 -2.05
CA GLN A 206 14.64 -16.49 -2.58
C GLN A 206 13.73 -17.17 -1.55
N GLY A 207 12.44 -17.27 -1.86
CA GLY A 207 11.44 -17.94 -1.03
C GLY A 207 10.96 -17.15 0.20
N ILE A 208 11.43 -15.92 0.38
CA ILE A 208 10.97 -15.01 1.45
C ILE A 208 10.44 -13.74 0.80
N VAL A 209 9.17 -13.45 1.06
CA VAL A 209 8.54 -12.18 0.66
C VAL A 209 8.23 -11.40 1.92
N LYS A 210 8.43 -10.07 1.86
CA LYS A 210 8.07 -9.17 2.95
C LYS A 210 7.20 -8.06 2.40
N SER A 211 6.13 -7.74 3.12
CA SER A 211 5.35 -6.54 2.95
C SER A 211 5.51 -5.66 4.19
N TYR A 212 6.02 -4.45 4.00
CA TYR A 212 6.42 -3.60 5.12
C TYR A 212 5.22 -2.91 5.76
N VAL A 213 5.23 -2.91 7.08
CA VAL A 213 4.20 -2.29 7.93
C VAL A 213 4.16 -0.77 7.70
N ARG A 214 2.95 -0.19 7.64
CA ARG A 214 2.76 1.27 7.72
C ARG A 214 2.80 1.72 9.17
N THR A 215 3.18 2.96 9.42
CA THR A 215 3.41 3.40 10.81
C THR A 215 2.12 3.35 11.64
N PHE A 216 1.00 3.89 11.15
CA PHE A 216 -0.32 3.81 11.80
C PHE A 216 -1.46 4.14 10.82
N GLY A 217 -2.70 3.86 11.24
CA GLY A 217 -3.91 4.30 10.55
C GLY A 217 -4.37 3.42 9.41
N TYR A 218 -3.94 2.15 9.38
CA TYR A 218 -4.35 1.15 8.42
C TYR A 218 -4.74 -0.14 9.14
N ALA A 219 -5.80 -0.81 8.67
CA ALA A 219 -6.17 -2.13 9.16
C ALA A 219 -5.34 -3.22 8.46
N ASP A 220 -5.25 -4.40 9.06
CA ASP A 220 -4.46 -5.56 8.62
C ASP A 220 -2.99 -5.21 8.38
N ASN A 221 -2.46 -4.39 9.26
CA ASN A 221 -1.16 -3.77 9.12
C ASN A 221 -0.15 -4.29 10.15
N HIS A 222 -0.50 -4.31 11.43
CA HIS A 222 0.37 -4.80 12.48
C HIS A 222 0.04 -6.23 12.86
N ALA A 223 1.10 -7.01 13.16
CA ALA A 223 0.94 -8.37 13.62
C ALA A 223 0.19 -8.42 14.95
N ARG A 224 -0.83 -9.28 15.04
CA ARG A 224 -1.43 -9.62 16.32
C ARG A 224 -0.47 -10.47 17.13
N GLY A 225 -0.34 -10.17 18.40
CA GLY A 225 0.45 -11.00 19.31
C GLY A 225 -0.29 -12.24 19.79
N VAL A 226 0.21 -12.82 20.86
CA VAL A 226 -0.32 -14.05 21.43
C VAL A 226 -1.39 -13.69 22.46
N GLY A 227 -2.65 -14.05 22.21
CA GLY A 227 -3.76 -13.95 23.17
C GLY A 227 -4.94 -13.11 22.69
N ASP A 228 -6.01 -13.09 23.50
CA ASP A 228 -7.29 -12.43 23.22
C ASP A 228 -7.29 -10.99 23.77
N HIS A 229 -6.26 -10.23 23.44
CA HIS A 229 -6.13 -8.88 23.97
C HIS A 229 -7.00 -7.91 23.17
N LEU A 230 -8.01 -7.35 23.80
CA LEU A 230 -8.82 -6.25 23.29
C LEU A 230 -8.21 -4.87 23.57
N ILE A 231 -7.07 -4.85 24.25
CA ILE A 231 -6.33 -3.62 24.51
C ILE A 231 -5.44 -3.37 23.29
N PRO A 232 -5.67 -2.29 22.54
CA PRO A 232 -4.86 -1.97 21.38
C PRO A 232 -3.43 -1.64 21.80
N ASP A 233 -2.50 -1.88 20.89
CA ASP A 233 -1.13 -1.40 21.00
C ASP A 233 -1.08 0.13 20.82
N ASN A 234 0.02 0.74 21.21
CA ASN A 234 0.26 2.15 20.90
C ASN A 234 0.41 2.32 19.37
N PRO A 235 -0.48 3.09 18.70
CA PRO A 235 -0.46 3.20 17.23
C PRO A 235 0.76 3.94 16.69
N TYR A 236 1.58 4.59 17.53
CA TYR A 236 2.71 5.43 17.09
C TYR A 236 4.07 4.76 17.29
N THR A 237 4.12 3.53 17.80
CA THR A 237 5.34 2.76 17.97
C THR A 237 5.36 1.55 17.03
N SER A 238 6.55 1.06 16.73
CA SER A 238 6.72 -0.19 16.00
C SER A 238 6.81 -1.42 16.93
N GLU A 239 6.71 -1.21 18.25
CA GLU A 239 6.76 -2.26 19.26
C GLU A 239 5.36 -2.81 19.48
N ILE A 240 5.27 -4.12 19.72
CA ILE A 240 4.01 -4.77 20.06
C ILE A 240 3.94 -4.83 21.60
N GLU A 241 3.18 -3.91 22.19
CA GLU A 241 3.04 -3.84 23.65
C GLU A 241 1.97 -4.80 24.17
N ASN A 242 0.79 -4.83 23.56
CA ASN A 242 -0.35 -5.63 23.99
C ASN A 242 -0.99 -6.49 22.90
N SER A 243 -0.68 -6.23 21.63
CA SER A 243 -1.10 -7.04 20.48
C SER A 243 -2.62 -7.07 20.23
N GLY A 244 -3.29 -5.95 20.41
CA GLY A 244 -4.73 -5.84 20.24
C GLY A 244 -5.22 -5.65 18.82
N GLY A 245 -4.37 -5.73 17.80
CA GLY A 245 -4.69 -5.37 16.40
C GLY A 245 -4.37 -3.91 16.07
N ASP A 246 -4.95 -3.38 14.98
CA ASP A 246 -4.70 -2.01 14.54
C ASP A 246 -5.66 -1.05 15.22
N ALA A 247 -5.12 -0.08 15.97
CA ALA A 247 -5.86 0.88 16.76
C ALA A 247 -6.19 2.14 15.97
N PHE A 248 -7.38 2.70 16.18
CA PHE A 248 -7.90 3.88 15.48
C PHE A 248 -8.45 4.91 16.43
N ASP A 249 -8.18 6.17 16.10
CA ASP A 249 -8.72 7.37 16.74
C ASP A 249 -9.67 8.06 15.73
N ILE A 250 -10.91 8.29 16.12
CA ILE A 250 -11.92 8.97 15.28
C ILE A 250 -11.47 10.40 14.95
N SER A 251 -10.63 11.01 15.77
CA SER A 251 -10.11 12.36 15.55
C SER A 251 -9.17 12.46 14.31
N TRP A 252 -8.76 11.34 13.71
CA TRP A 252 -8.00 11.32 12.44
C TRP A 252 -8.89 11.52 11.21
N ALA A 253 -10.20 11.65 11.39
CA ALA A 253 -11.16 11.82 10.32
C ALA A 253 -10.88 13.09 9.50
N ILE A 254 -10.85 12.93 8.18
CA ILE A 254 -10.70 14.02 7.21
C ILE A 254 -11.83 14.00 6.18
N ASN A 255 -12.15 15.19 5.66
CA ASN A 255 -13.07 15.35 4.55
C ASN A 255 -12.36 15.16 3.19
N ASP A 256 -13.11 15.26 2.09
CA ASP A 256 -12.60 15.12 0.73
C ASP A 256 -11.54 16.18 0.33
N LEU A 257 -11.41 17.25 1.12
CA LEU A 257 -10.37 18.28 0.94
C LEU A 257 -9.10 17.97 1.74
N GLY A 258 -9.06 16.86 2.51
CA GLY A 258 -7.97 16.50 3.39
C GLY A 258 -7.91 17.32 4.68
N GLU A 259 -8.99 18.01 5.04
CA GLU A 259 -9.10 18.78 6.26
C GLU A 259 -9.68 17.93 7.39
N TYR A 260 -9.08 17.99 8.58
CA TYR A 260 -9.61 17.27 9.75
C TYR A 260 -11.00 17.79 10.14
N VAL A 261 -11.88 16.85 10.49
CA VAL A 261 -13.24 17.11 10.91
C VAL A 261 -13.44 16.63 12.34
N ASP A 262 -14.25 17.36 13.11
CA ASP A 262 -14.60 16.97 14.48
C ASP A 262 -15.88 16.13 14.45
N ILE A 263 -15.74 14.83 14.72
CA ILE A 263 -16.83 13.86 14.82
C ILE A 263 -16.87 13.39 16.28
N ASP A 264 -18.02 13.48 16.92
CA ASP A 264 -18.22 13.11 18.33
C ASP A 264 -18.44 11.61 18.54
N GLN A 265 -18.95 10.91 17.53
CA GLN A 265 -19.22 9.48 17.53
C GLN A 265 -19.37 8.96 16.10
N ILE A 266 -19.24 7.65 15.95
CA ILE A 266 -19.47 6.96 14.67
C ILE A 266 -20.42 5.78 14.86
N ASP A 267 -21.21 5.48 13.81
CA ASP A 267 -22.15 4.36 13.77
C ASP A 267 -21.67 3.28 12.80
N PHE A 268 -20.92 3.68 11.77
CA PHE A 268 -20.45 2.77 10.71
C PHE A 268 -18.96 2.93 10.45
N VAL A 269 -18.34 1.80 10.15
CA VAL A 269 -16.94 1.70 9.74
C VAL A 269 -16.89 0.98 8.39
N LYS A 270 -16.12 1.53 7.44
CA LYS A 270 -15.77 0.87 6.19
C LYS A 270 -14.26 0.61 6.18
N VAL A 271 -13.90 -0.64 5.94
CA VAL A 271 -12.51 -1.06 5.72
C VAL A 271 -12.34 -1.44 4.27
N GLN A 272 -11.32 -0.89 3.62
CA GLN A 272 -11.12 -1.04 2.19
C GLN A 272 -9.66 -1.31 1.86
N SER A 273 -9.38 -2.40 1.12
CA SER A 273 -8.02 -2.72 0.64
C SER A 273 -7.41 -1.52 -0.07
N ALA A 274 -6.24 -1.08 0.37
CA ALA A 274 -5.62 0.16 -0.08
C ALA A 274 -4.40 -0.05 -1.01
N SER A 275 -3.99 -1.29 -1.26
CA SER A 275 -2.81 -1.58 -2.08
C SER A 275 -3.12 -2.48 -3.27
N MET A 276 -2.22 -2.44 -4.28
CA MET A 276 -2.23 -3.34 -5.44
C MET A 276 -0.91 -4.10 -5.54
N GLY A 277 -0.32 -4.45 -4.41
CA GLY A 277 0.96 -5.11 -4.37
C GLY A 277 0.89 -6.55 -4.88
N SER A 278 1.93 -6.97 -5.62
CA SER A 278 2.17 -8.37 -5.94
C SER A 278 3.28 -8.91 -5.06
N ALA A 279 2.99 -9.98 -4.35
CA ALA A 279 3.93 -10.71 -3.51
C ALA A 279 4.62 -11.86 -4.29
N GLY A 280 4.67 -11.76 -5.59
CA GLY A 280 5.26 -12.76 -6.47
C GLY A 280 4.52 -14.11 -6.36
N TRP A 281 5.23 -15.19 -6.00
CA TRP A 281 4.64 -16.52 -5.91
C TRP A 281 3.54 -16.65 -4.83
N LEU A 282 3.46 -15.73 -3.86
CA LEU A 282 2.38 -15.70 -2.86
C LEU A 282 1.08 -15.09 -3.39
N GLY A 283 1.11 -14.41 -4.53
CA GLY A 283 -0.09 -13.78 -5.13
C GLY A 283 -0.20 -12.29 -4.82
N GLU A 284 -1.42 -11.78 -4.81
CA GLU A 284 -1.71 -10.40 -4.46
C GLU A 284 -1.63 -10.14 -2.96
N LEU A 285 -1.52 -8.87 -2.58
CA LEU A 285 -1.81 -8.40 -1.22
C LEU A 285 -3.32 -8.23 -1.09
N SER A 286 -3.91 -9.01 -0.21
CA SER A 286 -5.35 -9.05 0.05
C SER A 286 -5.60 -8.78 1.53
N THR A 287 -6.28 -7.71 1.84
CA THR A 287 -6.64 -7.40 3.23
C THR A 287 -7.62 -8.43 3.79
N GLU A 288 -7.36 -8.93 4.99
CA GLU A 288 -8.27 -9.78 5.75
C GLU A 288 -8.77 -9.11 7.02
N ILE A 289 -10.06 -9.29 7.28
CA ILE A 289 -10.71 -8.81 8.51
C ILE A 289 -11.12 -9.98 9.37
N CYS A 290 -10.57 -10.04 10.59
CA CYS A 290 -10.94 -11.03 11.60
C CYS A 290 -12.08 -10.57 12.50
N GLY A 291 -12.30 -9.27 12.61
CA GLY A 291 -13.31 -8.61 13.42
C GLY A 291 -12.89 -7.19 13.82
N ALA A 292 -13.73 -6.52 14.58
CA ALA A 292 -13.41 -5.24 15.20
C ALA A 292 -14.08 -5.14 16.57
N ALA A 293 -13.54 -4.27 17.42
CA ALA A 293 -14.10 -4.00 18.73
C ALA A 293 -14.01 -2.50 19.06
N ASP A 294 -15.08 -1.97 19.65
CA ASP A 294 -15.06 -0.75 20.46
C ASP A 294 -14.30 -1.07 21.74
N VAL A 295 -13.23 -0.36 22.01
CA VAL A 295 -12.32 -0.69 23.11
C VAL A 295 -12.07 0.52 24.02
N ALA A 296 -11.94 0.24 25.29
CA ALA A 296 -11.43 1.19 26.28
C ALA A 296 -9.97 0.79 26.59
N PRO A 297 -8.97 1.51 26.06
CA PRO A 297 -7.57 1.18 26.27
C PRO A 297 -7.19 1.18 27.75
N ASP A 298 -6.18 0.36 28.10
CA ASP A 298 -5.60 0.38 29.43
C ASP A 298 -5.07 1.80 29.73
N PRO A 299 -5.58 2.51 30.77
CA PRO A 299 -5.09 3.85 31.10
C PRO A 299 -3.60 3.86 31.54
N GLN A 300 -2.98 2.71 31.69
CA GLN A 300 -1.55 2.58 31.96
C GLN A 300 -0.71 2.35 30.68
N LEU A 301 -1.34 2.25 29.53
CA LEU A 301 -0.64 2.17 28.24
C LEU A 301 0.27 3.39 28.10
N LYS A 302 1.54 3.15 27.78
CA LYS A 302 2.59 4.17 27.69
C LYS A 302 3.25 4.13 26.33
N GLY A 303 3.74 5.27 25.92
CA GLY A 303 4.51 5.42 24.68
C GLY A 303 4.54 6.89 24.26
N GLU A 304 5.07 7.12 23.09
CA GLU A 304 5.06 8.44 22.47
C GLU A 304 3.75 8.66 21.73
N ASP A 305 3.26 9.88 21.79
CA ASP A 305 2.11 10.41 21.04
C ASP A 305 2.55 11.13 19.75
N LYS A 306 3.86 11.09 19.46
CA LYS A 306 4.51 11.82 18.38
C LYS A 306 5.38 10.90 17.57
N VAL A 307 5.28 11.02 16.25
CA VAL A 307 6.10 10.22 15.35
C VAL A 307 6.53 11.01 14.11
N LEU A 308 7.78 10.83 13.68
CA LEU A 308 8.28 11.27 12.40
C LEU A 308 8.24 10.08 11.44
N VAL A 309 7.55 10.25 10.33
CA VAL A 309 7.42 9.25 9.27
C VAL A 309 8.13 9.78 8.03
N MET A 310 8.98 8.97 7.42
CA MET A 310 9.58 9.23 6.13
C MET A 310 8.92 8.32 5.09
N LYS A 311 8.52 8.89 3.96
CA LYS A 311 8.02 8.11 2.83
C LYS A 311 9.01 7.01 2.47
N ASP A 312 8.51 5.83 2.18
CA ASP A 312 9.35 4.68 1.87
C ASP A 312 10.35 4.96 0.74
N LEU A 313 11.61 4.66 1.02
CA LEU A 313 12.63 4.60 -0.01
C LEU A 313 12.46 3.29 -0.81
N PRO A 314 12.72 3.31 -2.13
CA PRO A 314 12.75 2.09 -2.91
C PRO A 314 13.83 1.14 -2.38
N LEU A 315 13.59 -0.17 -2.41
CA LEU A 315 14.60 -1.18 -2.04
C LEU A 315 15.88 -1.02 -2.87
N VAL A 316 15.70 -0.74 -4.17
CA VAL A 316 16.80 -0.46 -5.09
C VAL A 316 16.51 0.85 -5.82
N LEU A 317 17.31 1.87 -5.57
CA LEU A 317 17.28 3.16 -6.27
C LEU A 317 18.13 3.07 -7.54
N LYS A 318 17.47 3.15 -8.69
CA LYS A 318 18.13 3.13 -10.02
C LYS A 318 18.28 4.52 -10.64
N SER A 319 17.66 5.54 -10.02
CA SER A 319 17.74 6.93 -10.45
C SER A 319 18.89 7.64 -9.74
N SER A 320 19.50 8.62 -10.42
CA SER A 320 20.50 9.49 -9.81
C SER A 320 19.90 10.57 -8.90
N SER A 321 18.56 10.66 -8.78
CA SER A 321 17.90 11.58 -7.87
C SER A 321 16.57 11.02 -7.37
N LEU A 322 16.18 11.43 -6.16
CA LEU A 322 14.92 11.07 -5.51
C LEU A 322 14.43 12.23 -4.64
N GLN A 323 13.17 12.63 -4.80
CA GLN A 323 12.53 13.56 -3.87
C GLN A 323 12.26 12.86 -2.54
N LEU A 324 12.80 13.37 -1.46
CA LEU A 324 12.52 12.88 -0.10
C LEU A 324 11.30 13.61 0.45
N GLU A 325 10.45 12.84 1.12
CA GLU A 325 9.24 13.33 1.79
C GLU A 325 9.20 12.80 3.21
N SER A 326 8.82 13.66 4.16
CA SER A 326 8.61 13.27 5.56
C SER A 326 7.42 14.04 6.13
N ALA A 327 6.76 13.45 7.11
CA ALA A 327 5.69 14.05 7.87
C ALA A 327 5.92 13.85 9.37
N PHE A 328 5.49 14.82 10.16
CA PHE A 328 5.52 14.71 11.62
C PHE A 328 4.11 14.76 12.15
N PHE A 329 3.78 13.86 13.05
CA PHE A 329 2.45 13.69 13.61
C PHE A 329 2.47 13.90 15.12
N ILE A 330 1.41 14.47 15.64
CA ILE A 330 1.09 14.56 17.06
C ILE A 330 -0.33 14.04 17.20
N ASP A 331 -0.55 13.05 18.07
CA ASP A 331 -1.83 12.36 18.24
C ASP A 331 -2.44 11.91 16.88
N GLY A 332 -1.58 11.42 15.97
CA GLY A 332 -1.95 10.97 14.62
C GLY A 332 -2.35 12.07 13.64
N ARG A 333 -2.38 13.33 14.05
CA ARG A 333 -2.65 14.46 13.16
C ARG A 333 -1.34 15.05 12.62
N VAL A 334 -1.29 15.28 11.31
CA VAL A 334 -0.11 15.87 10.67
C VAL A 334 0.14 17.29 11.18
N VAL A 335 1.39 17.60 11.50
CA VAL A 335 1.80 18.95 11.85
C VAL A 335 2.10 19.72 10.56
N PRO A 336 1.27 20.71 10.20
CA PRO A 336 1.50 21.52 9.01
C PRO A 336 2.84 22.26 9.10
N ASP A 337 3.50 22.45 7.97
CA ASP A 337 4.77 23.20 7.85
C ASP A 337 5.93 22.64 8.69
N ALA A 338 5.87 21.39 9.15
CA ALA A 338 7.01 20.74 9.76
C ALA A 338 8.18 20.71 8.77
N ARG A 339 9.39 20.99 9.26
CA ARG A 339 10.62 21.02 8.44
C ARG A 339 11.55 19.93 8.88
N PHE A 340 12.24 19.34 7.91
CA PHE A 340 13.11 18.20 8.13
C PHE A 340 14.49 18.46 7.56
N ASP A 341 15.50 18.10 8.34
CA ASP A 341 16.89 18.03 7.90
C ASP A 341 17.19 16.57 7.52
N TYR A 342 17.86 16.37 6.39
CA TYR A 342 18.21 15.04 5.92
C TYR A 342 19.73 14.85 5.95
N ALA A 343 20.16 13.71 6.50
CA ALA A 343 21.54 13.28 6.50
C ALA A 343 21.70 11.95 5.76
N VAL A 344 22.81 11.81 5.05
CA VAL A 344 23.18 10.57 4.35
C VAL A 344 24.40 9.94 4.99
N SER A 345 24.49 8.60 4.96
CA SER A 345 25.56 7.84 5.63
C SER A 345 26.87 7.75 4.84
N SER A 346 26.90 8.23 3.61
CA SER A 346 28.03 8.01 2.70
C SER A 346 28.24 9.17 1.73
N ASP A 347 29.49 9.39 1.32
CA ASP A 347 29.90 10.42 0.36
C ASP A 347 29.43 10.14 -1.08
N ILE A 348 28.77 8.98 -1.32
CA ILE A 348 28.20 8.64 -2.65
C ILE A 348 26.93 9.44 -2.97
N ALA A 349 26.40 10.21 -2.01
CA ALA A 349 25.18 10.97 -2.19
C ALA A 349 25.17 12.23 -1.30
N TYR A 350 24.33 13.20 -1.66
CA TYR A 350 23.98 14.35 -0.84
C TYR A 350 22.52 14.74 -1.01
N VAL A 351 21.97 15.49 -0.07
CA VAL A 351 20.61 16.04 -0.15
C VAL A 351 20.71 17.57 -0.30
N ASP A 352 19.98 18.12 -1.26
CA ASP A 352 19.94 19.56 -1.50
C ASP A 352 18.91 20.31 -0.63
N GLU A 353 18.88 21.64 -0.73
CA GLU A 353 17.97 22.52 0.04
C GLU A 353 16.48 22.29 -0.29
N LYS A 354 16.17 21.55 -1.37
CA LYS A 354 14.79 21.18 -1.77
C LYS A 354 14.43 19.78 -1.33
N SER A 355 15.25 19.16 -0.49
CA SER A 355 15.09 17.77 -0.04
C SER A 355 15.17 16.77 -1.19
N VAL A 356 15.91 17.08 -2.26
CA VAL A 356 16.21 16.12 -3.32
C VAL A 356 17.53 15.41 -2.97
N LEU A 357 17.45 14.09 -2.86
CA LEU A 357 18.62 13.22 -2.80
C LEU A 357 19.27 13.18 -4.18
N HIS A 358 20.56 13.44 -4.26
CA HIS A 358 21.40 13.28 -5.45
C HIS A 358 22.41 12.17 -5.18
N VAL A 359 22.50 11.20 -6.08
CA VAL A 359 23.38 10.04 -5.94
C VAL A 359 24.40 10.04 -7.06
N GLU A 360 25.67 9.88 -6.71
CA GLU A 360 26.81 9.95 -7.62
C GLU A 360 27.41 8.58 -7.93
N GLU A 361 27.32 7.63 -6.97
CA GLU A 361 27.89 6.29 -7.11
C GLU A 361 26.92 5.22 -6.59
N SER A 362 27.06 3.97 -7.08
CA SER A 362 26.33 2.81 -6.58
C SER A 362 26.87 2.36 -5.22
N GLY A 363 25.96 1.87 -4.35
CA GLY A 363 26.31 1.41 -3.02
C GLY A 363 25.11 1.26 -2.10
N ILE A 364 25.35 1.07 -0.81
CA ILE A 364 24.31 1.06 0.23
C ILE A 364 24.25 2.43 0.86
N LEU A 365 23.06 2.97 1.02
CA LEU A 365 22.81 4.31 1.53
C LEU A 365 21.75 4.26 2.64
N SER A 366 22.10 4.80 3.82
CA SER A 366 21.14 5.10 4.88
C SER A 366 20.83 6.59 4.86
N ILE A 367 19.55 6.94 4.90
CA ILE A 367 19.05 8.31 4.92
C ILE A 367 18.31 8.51 6.23
N THR A 368 18.67 9.55 6.97
CA THR A 368 18.02 9.93 8.22
C THR A 368 17.33 11.28 8.05
N ALA A 369 16.00 11.29 8.23
CA ALA A 369 15.22 12.50 8.40
C ALA A 369 15.20 12.90 9.88
N THR A 370 15.37 14.17 10.18
CA THR A 370 15.35 14.74 11.54
C THR A 370 14.42 15.92 11.57
N LEU A 371 13.54 16.01 12.58
CA LEU A 371 12.66 17.16 12.75
C LEU A 371 13.48 18.39 13.16
N ALA A 372 13.54 19.43 12.32
CA ALA A 372 14.38 20.61 12.54
C ALA A 372 14.08 21.35 13.85
N SER A 373 12.82 21.37 14.29
CA SER A 373 12.39 22.03 15.55
C SER A 373 12.71 21.19 16.80
N ASN A 374 12.88 19.87 16.68
CA ASN A 374 13.21 18.97 17.78
C ASN A 374 13.98 17.75 17.28
N PRO A 375 15.34 17.79 17.32
CA PRO A 375 16.19 16.74 16.77
C PRO A 375 16.11 15.37 17.46
N GLN A 376 15.35 15.21 18.51
CA GLN A 376 15.11 13.88 19.10
C GLN A 376 14.23 12.98 18.21
N TYR A 377 13.36 13.59 17.36
CA TYR A 377 12.53 12.84 16.44
C TYR A 377 13.29 12.62 15.13
N THR A 378 13.58 11.37 14.86
CA THR A 378 14.32 10.95 13.66
C THR A 378 13.67 9.71 13.07
N CYS A 379 13.80 9.55 11.75
CA CYS A 379 13.46 8.34 11.02
C CYS A 379 14.59 7.98 10.07
N THR A 380 15.03 6.74 10.08
CA THR A 380 16.13 6.28 9.22
C THR A 380 15.65 5.12 8.35
N GLN A 381 15.94 5.21 7.05
CA GLN A 381 15.69 4.13 6.10
C GLN A 381 16.94 3.84 5.28
N GLU A 382 17.01 2.61 4.75
CA GLU A 382 18.11 2.16 3.90
C GLU A 382 17.62 1.79 2.51
N CYS A 383 18.44 2.04 1.50
CA CYS A 383 18.24 1.54 0.16
C CYS A 383 19.56 1.13 -0.48
N VAL A 384 19.48 0.22 -1.43
CA VAL A 384 20.60 -0.10 -2.33
C VAL A 384 20.53 0.83 -3.53
N VAL A 385 21.65 1.45 -3.88
CA VAL A 385 21.76 2.28 -5.07
C VAL A 385 22.44 1.48 -6.16
N GLU A 386 21.78 1.33 -7.28
CA GLU A 386 22.31 0.69 -8.49
C GLU A 386 22.22 1.67 -9.67
N LEU A 387 23.18 2.59 -9.76
CA LEU A 387 23.25 3.48 -10.91
C LEU A 387 23.71 2.69 -12.13
N SER A 388 22.95 2.80 -13.20
CA SER A 388 23.33 2.23 -14.48
C SER A 388 24.59 2.92 -14.98
N THR A 389 25.73 2.25 -14.91
CA THR A 389 27.01 2.74 -15.43
C THR A 389 27.12 2.69 -16.97
N GLY A 390 26.03 2.90 -17.64
CA GLY A 390 25.98 3.04 -19.09
C GLY A 390 25.17 1.96 -19.79
N ILE A 391 24.35 2.42 -20.69
CA ILE A 391 23.49 1.70 -21.61
C ILE A 391 22.28 1.06 -20.91
N GLU A 392 21.26 1.86 -20.62
CA GLU A 392 19.90 1.32 -20.51
C GLU A 392 19.62 0.51 -21.78
N MET A 393 19.50 -0.80 -21.61
CA MET A 393 18.86 -1.62 -22.65
C MET A 393 17.39 -1.19 -22.60
N ALA A 394 16.99 -0.31 -23.52
CA ALA A 394 15.61 0.11 -23.63
C ALA A 394 14.75 -1.17 -23.62
N SER A 395 13.81 -1.24 -22.68
CA SER A 395 12.73 -2.21 -22.66
C SER A 395 12.08 -2.29 -24.04
N ASP A 396 11.42 -3.37 -24.37
CA ASP A 396 10.82 -3.66 -25.67
C ASP A 396 10.03 -2.47 -26.24
N ASP A 397 10.75 -1.55 -26.88
CA ASP A 397 10.14 -0.50 -27.68
C ASP A 397 9.65 -1.14 -28.99
N PRO A 398 8.36 -1.26 -29.23
CA PRO A 398 7.81 -1.88 -30.43
C PRO A 398 8.21 -1.14 -31.71
N THR A 399 8.75 0.08 -31.58
CA THR A 399 9.20 0.93 -32.70
C THR A 399 10.63 0.64 -33.11
N PHE A 400 11.40 -0.13 -32.30
CA PHE A 400 12.80 -0.50 -32.59
C PHE A 400 13.06 -1.97 -32.26
N SER A 401 13.43 -2.76 -33.23
CA SER A 401 13.78 -4.19 -33.06
C SER A 401 14.91 -4.64 -33.93
N VAL A 402 15.62 -5.70 -33.49
CA VAL A 402 16.77 -6.32 -34.14
C VAL A 402 16.50 -7.81 -34.27
N PHE A 403 16.57 -8.36 -35.49
CA PHE A 403 16.30 -9.77 -35.76
C PHE A 403 17.00 -10.26 -37.03
N PRO A 404 17.31 -11.58 -37.18
CA PRO A 404 17.22 -12.59 -36.13
C PRO A 404 18.27 -12.39 -35.04
N VAL A 405 18.01 -12.89 -33.86
CA VAL A 405 19.01 -13.00 -32.80
C VAL A 405 18.96 -14.43 -32.27
N PRO A 406 20.05 -15.21 -32.39
CA PRO A 406 21.37 -14.88 -32.97
C PRO A 406 21.34 -14.58 -34.47
N ALA A 407 22.22 -13.69 -34.93
CA ALA A 407 22.46 -13.39 -36.33
C ALA A 407 23.64 -14.24 -36.90
N THR A 408 23.64 -14.46 -38.20
CA THR A 408 24.76 -15.11 -38.89
C THR A 408 25.40 -14.14 -39.89
N ASP A 409 24.87 -14.05 -41.10
CA ASP A 409 25.44 -13.23 -42.15
C ASP A 409 24.90 -11.79 -42.17
N PHE A 410 23.69 -11.59 -41.64
CA PHE A 410 23.04 -10.30 -41.61
C PHE A 410 22.13 -10.16 -40.38
N VAL A 411 21.84 -8.92 -40.05
CA VAL A 411 20.84 -8.53 -39.05
C VAL A 411 19.88 -7.52 -39.66
N ASN A 412 18.59 -7.67 -39.42
CA ASN A 412 17.57 -6.68 -39.75
C ASN A 412 17.37 -5.75 -38.58
N VAL A 413 17.41 -4.47 -38.85
CA VAL A 413 17.08 -3.41 -37.86
C VAL A 413 15.80 -2.75 -38.32
N LYS A 414 14.73 -2.89 -37.52
CA LYS A 414 13.47 -2.18 -37.74
C LYS A 414 13.49 -0.90 -36.94
N SER A 415 13.19 0.23 -37.57
CA SER A 415 12.98 1.52 -36.90
C SER A 415 11.89 2.29 -37.60
N VAL A 416 11.07 2.99 -36.81
CA VAL A 416 10.04 3.92 -37.33
C VAL A 416 10.57 5.34 -37.51
N ARG A 417 11.86 5.59 -37.18
CA ARG A 417 12.53 6.90 -37.25
C ARG A 417 13.89 6.74 -37.91
N PRO A 418 14.35 7.73 -38.71
CA PRO A 418 15.71 7.72 -39.23
C PRO A 418 16.72 8.03 -38.13
N GLY A 419 17.93 7.49 -38.22
CA GLY A 419 18.99 7.69 -37.24
C GLY A 419 20.36 7.26 -37.75
N ILE A 420 21.35 7.39 -36.89
CA ILE A 420 22.71 6.89 -37.16
C ILE A 420 22.95 5.67 -36.28
N TYR A 421 23.35 4.56 -36.89
CA TYR A 421 23.64 3.37 -36.09
C TYR A 421 25.15 3.13 -35.95
N HIS A 422 25.52 2.55 -34.80
CA HIS A 422 26.85 2.04 -34.50
C HIS A 422 26.75 0.65 -33.87
N PHE A 423 27.57 -0.28 -34.36
CA PHE A 423 27.78 -1.56 -33.69
C PHE A 423 29.04 -1.49 -32.85
N PHE A 424 28.93 -1.94 -31.61
CA PHE A 424 30.04 -2.00 -30.67
C PHE A 424 30.32 -3.45 -30.29
N THR A 425 31.58 -3.76 -30.15
CA THR A 425 32.04 -5.00 -29.51
C THR A 425 31.81 -4.94 -27.99
N GLY A 426 31.94 -6.07 -27.30
CA GLY A 426 31.79 -6.14 -25.86
C GLY A 426 32.75 -5.25 -25.05
N ASN A 427 33.85 -4.82 -25.62
CA ASN A 427 34.83 -3.88 -25.05
C ASN A 427 34.60 -2.41 -25.47
N GLY A 428 33.47 -2.10 -26.12
CA GLY A 428 33.07 -0.74 -26.48
C GLY A 428 33.70 -0.18 -27.79
N GLN A 429 34.40 -0.98 -28.58
CA GLN A 429 34.98 -0.55 -29.85
C GLN A 429 33.90 -0.57 -30.97
N ILE A 430 33.77 0.53 -31.73
CA ILE A 430 32.90 0.58 -32.90
C ILE A 430 33.51 -0.30 -34.00
N CYS A 431 32.70 -1.24 -34.49
CA CYS A 431 33.11 -2.16 -35.59
C CYS A 431 32.31 -1.94 -36.87
N LEU A 432 31.14 -1.29 -36.82
CA LEU A 432 30.29 -0.97 -37.95
C LEU A 432 29.49 0.28 -37.69
N SER A 433 29.23 1.12 -38.70
CA SER A 433 28.41 2.33 -38.57
C SER A 433 27.72 2.63 -39.90
N GLY A 434 26.57 3.30 -39.81
CA GLY A 434 25.84 3.73 -41.01
C GLY A 434 24.61 4.56 -40.65
N GLU A 435 23.87 4.90 -41.68
CA GLU A 435 22.57 5.58 -41.53
C GLU A 435 21.45 4.55 -41.50
N LEU A 436 20.45 4.77 -40.65
CA LEU A 436 19.27 3.97 -40.53
C LEU A 436 18.07 4.74 -41.09
N GLU A 437 17.41 4.12 -42.07
CA GLU A 437 16.17 4.67 -42.66
C GLU A 437 14.92 4.22 -41.87
N THR A 438 13.80 4.89 -42.13
CA THR A 438 12.49 4.48 -41.60
C THR A 438 12.00 3.23 -42.34
N SER A 439 12.24 2.07 -41.81
CA SER A 439 11.71 0.76 -42.25
C SER A 439 12.50 -0.37 -41.60
N VAL A 440 12.48 -1.53 -42.23
CA VAL A 440 13.41 -2.64 -41.92
C VAL A 440 14.60 -2.54 -42.83
N GLN A 441 15.78 -2.34 -42.25
CA GLN A 441 17.05 -2.31 -42.99
C GLN A 441 17.88 -3.53 -42.66
N GLN A 442 18.36 -4.22 -43.70
CA GLN A 442 19.28 -5.34 -43.57
C GLN A 442 20.73 -4.85 -43.57
N ILE A 443 21.48 -5.28 -42.57
CA ILE A 443 22.89 -4.91 -42.37
C ILE A 443 23.72 -6.17 -42.39
N ASP A 444 24.77 -6.19 -43.24
CA ASP A 444 25.71 -7.28 -43.36
C ASP A 444 26.66 -7.30 -42.14
N VAL A 445 26.64 -8.39 -41.41
CA VAL A 445 27.50 -8.66 -40.25
C VAL A 445 28.36 -9.91 -40.41
N SER A 446 28.40 -10.49 -41.63
CA SER A 446 29.14 -11.73 -41.94
C SER A 446 30.66 -11.63 -41.71
N HIS A 447 31.20 -10.42 -41.71
CA HIS A 447 32.59 -10.13 -41.44
C HIS A 447 32.95 -9.93 -39.98
N LEU A 448 31.92 -9.93 -39.08
CA LEU A 448 32.12 -9.80 -37.63
C LEU A 448 32.33 -11.18 -37.01
N THR A 449 33.17 -11.23 -35.98
CA THR A 449 33.46 -12.50 -35.30
C THR A 449 32.27 -12.91 -34.41
N PRO A 450 32.00 -14.22 -34.22
CA PRO A 450 30.99 -14.68 -33.30
C PRO A 450 31.17 -14.09 -31.89
N GLY A 451 30.07 -13.63 -31.30
CA GLY A 451 30.09 -12.99 -29.96
C GLY A 451 28.92 -12.05 -29.70
N PHE A 452 28.96 -11.39 -28.58
CA PHE A 452 27.98 -10.37 -28.21
C PHE A 452 28.37 -9.00 -28.74
N TYR A 453 27.38 -8.31 -29.30
CA TYR A 453 27.49 -6.96 -29.85
C TYR A 453 26.37 -6.07 -29.29
N PHE A 454 26.62 -4.76 -29.34
CA PHE A 454 25.64 -3.74 -29.00
C PHE A 454 25.37 -2.86 -30.21
N LEU A 455 24.12 -2.77 -30.64
CA LEU A 455 23.66 -1.82 -31.65
C LEU A 455 23.13 -0.58 -30.93
N SER A 456 23.75 0.57 -31.17
CA SER A 456 23.29 1.88 -30.77
C SER A 456 22.71 2.60 -31.97
N VAL A 457 21.50 3.14 -31.84
CA VAL A 457 20.91 4.04 -32.83
C VAL A 457 20.67 5.41 -32.17
N ILE A 458 21.24 6.44 -32.81
CA ILE A 458 21.14 7.83 -32.37
C ILE A 458 20.10 8.53 -33.24
N TYR A 459 19.05 9.01 -32.63
CA TYR A 459 17.97 9.80 -33.23
C TYR A 459 18.17 11.30 -32.92
N SER A 460 17.37 12.16 -33.51
CA SER A 460 17.38 13.61 -33.21
C SER A 460 16.94 13.95 -31.77
N ASP A 461 16.20 13.06 -31.11
CA ASP A 461 15.58 13.25 -29.80
C ASP A 461 16.05 12.26 -28.74
N GLY A 462 17.06 11.43 -29.05
CA GLY A 462 17.58 10.46 -28.11
C GLY A 462 18.38 9.33 -28.73
N LYS A 463 18.63 8.29 -27.95
CA LYS A 463 19.44 7.17 -28.34
C LYS A 463 18.80 5.87 -27.83
N GLN A 464 18.82 4.83 -28.65
CA GLN A 464 18.40 3.46 -28.28
C GLN A 464 19.55 2.48 -28.46
N ILE A 465 19.62 1.45 -27.62
CA ILE A 465 20.65 0.43 -27.67
C ILE A 465 19.99 -0.96 -27.50
N ARG A 466 20.51 -1.92 -28.30
CA ARG A 466 20.12 -3.34 -28.23
C ARG A 466 21.37 -4.21 -28.16
N LYS A 467 21.38 -5.17 -27.26
CA LYS A 467 22.33 -6.26 -27.23
C LYS A 467 21.84 -7.37 -28.18
N PHE A 468 22.71 -7.92 -28.98
CA PHE A 468 22.41 -9.07 -29.82
C PHE A 468 23.63 -9.97 -29.95
N MET A 469 23.45 -11.17 -30.49
CA MET A 469 24.50 -12.17 -30.64
C MET A 469 24.68 -12.51 -32.11
N ILE A 470 25.95 -12.62 -32.55
CA ILE A 470 26.36 -13.16 -33.82
C ILE A 470 26.96 -14.57 -33.60
N GLN A 471 26.56 -15.54 -34.44
CA GLN A 471 27.03 -16.94 -34.40
C GLN A 471 28.00 -17.23 -35.55
#